data_e08a6c1c8acee61fba4cf31d3d241e23
#
_entry.id   e08a6c1c8acee61fba4cf31d3d241e23
#
_cell.length_a   1.000
_cell.length_b   1.000
_cell.length_c   1.000
_cell.angle_alpha   90.00
_cell.angle_beta   90.00
_cell.angle_gamma   90.00
#
_symmetry.space_group_name_H-M   'P 1'
#
loop_
_entity.id
_entity.type
_entity.pdbx_description
1 polymer ?
#
loop_
_entity_poly.entity_id
_entity_poly.type
_entity_poly.pdbx_seq_one_letter_code
_entity_poly.pdbx_strand_id
1 'polypeptide(L)'
;AIRSALRGKNLMFTGPSGCGKTMAVMEVRKALKRPFHYMNLGSTQDPRTTLIGTREADDGTTYFKPSSFVNVIQNENSMVLLDEISRAHPEAWNILLTVLDPKQRYLQVDEAMEADKVSVADGVCFMSTANIGTDYTSARTIDRALEERFTIIEMEVLGRDDEFDLLTTLFPNVEEEKLDTIATIAAETRREAKIESKINRIISTRQSVQMAG
;
A
#
# COMPACT_ATOMS: atom_id res chain seq x y z
N ALA A 1 4.00 12.07 -6.54
CA ALA A 1 4.40 11.16 -5.45
C ALA A 1 5.74 11.57 -4.81
N ILE A 2 6.87 11.59 -5.55
CA ILE A 2 8.23 11.85 -4.99
C ILE A 2 8.29 13.18 -4.21
N ARG A 3 7.81 14.29 -4.79
CA ARG A 3 7.82 15.60 -4.10
C ARG A 3 7.03 15.61 -2.79
N SER A 4 5.91 14.87 -2.74
CA SER A 4 5.07 14.77 -1.55
C SER A 4 5.75 13.91 -0.48
N ALA A 5 6.35 12.79 -0.88
CA ALA A 5 7.11 11.92 0.00
C ALA A 5 8.33 12.64 0.63
N LEU A 6 9.05 13.44 -0.15
CA LEU A 6 10.17 14.25 0.35
C LEU A 6 9.74 15.25 1.44
N ARG A 7 8.49 15.70 1.40
CA ARG A 7 7.91 16.62 2.39
C ARG A 7 7.23 15.89 3.56
N GLY A 8 7.41 14.57 3.70
CA GLY A 8 6.78 13.78 4.75
C GLY A 8 5.25 13.67 4.64
N LYS A 9 4.67 13.95 3.46
CA LYS A 9 3.22 13.81 3.27
C LYS A 9 2.82 12.36 3.05
N ASN A 10 1.68 11.99 3.62
CA ASN A 10 1.11 10.67 3.41
C ASN A 10 0.46 10.57 2.02
N LEU A 11 0.67 9.45 1.34
CA LEU A 11 0.16 9.17 -0.01
C LEU A 11 -0.66 7.87 -0.01
N MET A 12 -1.80 7.87 -0.69
CA MET A 12 -2.59 6.65 -0.92
C MET A 12 -2.73 6.41 -2.42
N PHE A 13 -2.26 5.26 -2.88
CA PHE A 13 -2.44 4.80 -4.26
C PHE A 13 -3.71 3.95 -4.32
N THR A 14 -4.69 4.42 -5.08
CA THR A 14 -5.99 3.78 -5.22
C THR A 14 -6.19 3.29 -6.65
N GLY A 15 -7.00 2.26 -6.83
CA GLY A 15 -7.32 1.75 -8.16
C GLY A 15 -7.54 0.23 -8.20
N PRO A 16 -7.80 -0.34 -9.38
CA PRO A 16 -8.08 -1.76 -9.56
C PRO A 16 -6.95 -2.68 -9.08
N SER A 17 -7.28 -3.93 -8.79
CA SER A 17 -6.26 -4.93 -8.47
C SER A 17 -5.35 -5.17 -9.67
N GLY A 18 -4.03 -5.24 -9.44
CA GLY A 18 -3.05 -5.52 -10.49
C GLY A 18 -2.70 -4.34 -11.40
N CYS A 19 -3.15 -3.10 -11.12
CA CYS A 19 -2.76 -1.89 -11.87
C CYS A 19 -1.38 -1.31 -11.50
N GLY A 20 -0.62 -1.95 -10.61
CA GLY A 20 0.75 -1.53 -10.30
C GLY A 20 0.93 -0.64 -9.07
N LYS A 21 -0.07 -0.47 -8.19
CA LYS A 21 0.01 0.39 -6.99
C LYS A 21 1.25 0.15 -6.13
N THR A 22 1.48 -1.08 -5.71
CA THR A 22 2.63 -1.47 -4.89
C THR A 22 3.95 -1.25 -5.65
N MET A 23 3.97 -1.50 -6.97
CA MET A 23 5.13 -1.22 -7.82
C MET A 23 5.47 0.28 -7.88
N ALA A 24 4.45 1.13 -7.99
CA ALA A 24 4.64 2.59 -7.96
C ALA A 24 5.30 3.06 -6.66
N VAL A 25 4.91 2.49 -5.51
CA VAL A 25 5.56 2.76 -4.21
C VAL A 25 7.00 2.28 -4.21
N MET A 26 7.29 1.09 -4.78
CA MET A 26 8.66 0.56 -4.86
C MET A 26 9.56 1.42 -5.74
N GLU A 27 9.05 2.00 -6.82
CA GLU A 27 9.83 2.95 -7.64
C GLU A 27 10.11 4.26 -6.88
N VAL A 28 9.14 4.77 -6.11
CA VAL A 28 9.38 5.93 -5.21
C VAL A 28 10.46 5.60 -4.19
N ARG A 29 10.42 4.40 -3.58
CA ARG A 29 11.45 3.92 -2.65
C ARG A 29 12.84 3.91 -3.29
N LYS A 30 12.97 3.33 -4.48
CA LYS A 30 14.25 3.28 -5.23
C LYS A 30 14.81 4.70 -5.49
N ALA A 31 13.94 5.62 -5.89
CA ALA A 31 14.32 7.00 -6.17
C ALA A 31 14.79 7.76 -4.94
N LEU A 32 14.16 7.52 -3.78
CA LEU A 32 14.46 8.25 -2.54
C LEU A 32 15.59 7.64 -1.71
N LYS A 33 15.86 6.34 -1.85
CA LYS A 33 16.89 5.58 -1.11
C LYS A 33 16.80 5.75 0.42
N ARG A 34 15.58 5.89 0.95
CA ARG A 34 15.31 6.04 2.38
C ARG A 34 15.13 4.67 3.07
N PRO A 35 15.31 4.57 4.39
CA PRO A 35 14.89 3.39 5.15
C PRO A 35 13.43 3.05 4.83
N PHE A 36 13.14 1.78 4.57
CA PHE A 36 11.83 1.35 4.08
C PHE A 36 11.28 0.19 4.91
N HIS A 37 10.03 0.31 5.31
CA HIS A 37 9.31 -0.73 6.01
C HIS A 37 8.02 -1.08 5.24
N TYR A 38 7.82 -2.37 4.97
CA TYR A 38 6.63 -2.90 4.33
C TYR A 38 5.74 -3.58 5.35
N MET A 39 4.44 -3.28 5.32
CA MET A 39 3.45 -3.88 6.18
C MET A 39 2.18 -4.18 5.37
N ASN A 40 1.78 -5.46 5.31
CA ASN A 40 0.50 -5.84 4.70
C ASN A 40 -0.60 -5.83 5.77
N LEU A 41 -1.45 -4.81 5.75
CA LEU A 41 -2.54 -4.67 6.69
C LEU A 41 -3.74 -5.56 6.36
N GLY A 42 -3.86 -5.99 5.10
CA GLY A 42 -4.93 -6.89 4.67
C GLY A 42 -4.81 -8.32 5.22
N SER A 43 -3.62 -8.72 5.64
CA SER A 43 -3.34 -10.03 6.25
C SER A 43 -3.19 -10.00 7.76
N THR A 44 -3.26 -8.84 8.38
CA THR A 44 -3.06 -8.65 9.82
C THR A 44 -4.29 -9.12 10.59
N GLN A 45 -4.13 -10.12 11.47
CA GLN A 45 -5.20 -10.63 12.32
C GLN A 45 -5.30 -9.89 13.65
N ASP A 46 -4.16 -9.47 14.21
CA ASP A 46 -4.06 -8.69 15.44
C ASP A 46 -3.36 -7.36 15.15
N PRO A 47 -4.14 -6.29 14.96
CA PRO A 47 -3.60 -4.95 14.71
C PRO A 47 -2.77 -4.39 15.85
N ARG A 48 -3.14 -4.66 17.10
CA ARG A 48 -2.42 -4.14 18.27
C ARG A 48 -1.03 -4.71 18.33
N THR A 49 -0.90 -6.03 18.30
CA THR A 49 0.40 -6.70 18.27
C THR A 49 1.26 -6.23 17.09
N THR A 50 0.65 -6.08 15.92
CA THR A 50 1.38 -5.71 14.70
C THR A 50 1.84 -4.25 14.69
N LEU A 51 0.99 -3.32 15.14
CA LEU A 51 1.27 -1.88 15.10
C LEU A 51 1.88 -1.35 16.39
N ILE A 52 1.53 -1.92 17.55
CA ILE A 52 1.98 -1.44 18.86
C ILE A 52 3.08 -2.35 19.40
N GLY A 53 2.78 -3.62 19.60
CA GLY A 53 3.67 -4.60 20.19
C GLY A 53 2.98 -5.48 21.21
N THR A 54 3.76 -6.19 22.01
CA THR A 54 3.27 -7.16 22.98
C THR A 54 3.89 -6.95 24.34
N ARG A 55 3.22 -7.45 25.38
CA ARG A 55 3.84 -7.64 26.70
C ARG A 55 4.40 -9.05 26.75
N GLU A 56 5.67 -9.15 27.08
CA GLU A 56 6.37 -10.41 27.29
C GLU A 56 6.76 -10.53 28.77
N ALA A 57 6.82 -11.75 29.29
CA ALA A 57 7.29 -12.04 30.64
C ALA A 57 8.58 -12.87 30.54
N ASP A 58 9.59 -12.43 31.29
CA ASP A 58 10.85 -13.13 31.44
C ASP A 58 11.27 -13.08 32.92
N ASP A 59 11.63 -14.24 33.47
CA ASP A 59 12.02 -14.42 34.88
C ASP A 59 11.13 -13.67 35.91
N GLY A 60 9.78 -13.71 35.69
CA GLY A 60 8.79 -13.10 36.56
C GLY A 60 8.66 -11.57 36.41
N THR A 61 9.37 -10.96 35.47
CA THR A 61 9.27 -9.55 35.14
C THR A 61 8.55 -9.38 33.81
N THR A 62 7.52 -8.52 33.77
CA THR A 62 6.79 -8.20 32.55
C THR A 62 7.39 -6.94 31.93
N TYR A 63 7.71 -7.01 30.65
CA TYR A 63 8.20 -5.86 29.87
C TYR A 63 7.42 -5.70 28.57
N PHE A 64 7.43 -4.47 28.04
CA PHE A 64 6.82 -4.16 26.74
C PHE A 64 7.85 -4.37 25.63
N LYS A 65 7.49 -5.16 24.63
CA LYS A 65 8.26 -5.38 23.41
C LYS A 65 7.61 -4.62 22.25
N PRO A 66 8.20 -3.50 21.80
CA PRO A 66 7.64 -2.72 20.70
C PRO A 66 7.66 -3.50 19.40
N SER A 67 6.66 -3.24 18.55
CA SER A 67 6.60 -3.79 17.19
C SER A 67 7.68 -3.17 16.29
N SER A 68 7.91 -3.78 15.12
CA SER A 68 8.77 -3.18 14.09
C SER A 68 8.22 -1.84 13.57
N PHE A 69 6.90 -1.66 13.59
CA PHE A 69 6.27 -0.40 13.24
C PHE A 69 6.63 0.72 14.21
N VAL A 70 6.58 0.47 15.51
CA VAL A 70 7.03 1.42 16.55
C VAL A 70 8.47 1.86 16.32
N ASN A 71 9.35 0.90 16.02
CA ASN A 71 10.77 1.20 15.78
C ASN A 71 10.97 2.06 14.52
N VAL A 72 10.26 1.75 13.43
CA VAL A 72 10.47 2.45 12.17
C VAL A 72 9.90 3.87 12.17
N ILE A 73 8.78 4.12 12.85
CA ILE A 73 8.21 5.48 12.93
C ILE A 73 9.06 6.45 13.75
N GLN A 74 9.98 5.95 14.58
CA GLN A 74 10.94 6.74 15.34
C GLN A 74 12.23 7.04 14.56
N ASN A 75 12.43 6.44 13.39
CA ASN A 75 13.58 6.70 12.53
C ASN A 75 13.27 7.80 11.53
N GLU A 76 13.99 8.91 11.62
CA GLU A 76 13.84 10.05 10.71
C GLU A 76 13.91 9.63 9.24
N ASN A 77 13.11 10.31 8.43
CA ASN A 77 13.06 10.10 6.98
C ASN A 77 12.68 8.68 6.52
N SER A 78 12.17 7.83 7.40
CA SER A 78 11.69 6.50 7.01
C SER A 78 10.48 6.57 6.08
N MET A 79 10.36 5.57 5.22
CA MET A 79 9.20 5.33 4.38
C MET A 79 8.48 4.07 4.86
N VAL A 80 7.19 4.19 5.15
CA VAL A 80 6.35 3.07 5.58
C VAL A 80 5.29 2.80 4.53
N LEU A 81 5.25 1.60 3.99
CA LEU A 81 4.16 1.14 3.12
C LEU A 81 3.14 0.35 3.92
N LEU A 82 1.93 0.87 3.99
CA LEU A 82 0.73 0.24 4.54
C LEU A 82 -0.06 -0.37 3.38
N ASP A 83 0.27 -1.60 3.01
CA ASP A 83 -0.30 -2.26 1.84
C ASP A 83 -1.70 -2.83 2.16
N GLU A 84 -2.61 -2.77 1.19
CA GLU A 84 -4.00 -3.28 1.29
C GLU A 84 -4.80 -2.66 2.45
N ILE A 85 -4.66 -1.34 2.71
CA ILE A 85 -5.32 -0.67 3.84
C ILE A 85 -6.86 -0.80 3.81
N SER A 86 -7.47 -0.92 2.63
CA SER A 86 -8.91 -1.13 2.46
C SER A 86 -9.39 -2.50 2.97
N ARG A 87 -8.49 -3.46 3.19
CA ARG A 87 -8.78 -4.78 3.74
C ARG A 87 -8.42 -4.91 5.21
N ALA A 88 -7.79 -3.89 5.78
CA ALA A 88 -7.36 -3.89 7.16
C ALA A 88 -8.54 -4.02 8.14
N HIS A 89 -8.25 -4.55 9.32
CA HIS A 89 -9.22 -4.55 10.42
C HIS A 89 -9.50 -3.10 10.86
N PRO A 90 -10.75 -2.71 11.21
CA PRO A 90 -11.10 -1.36 11.63
C PRO A 90 -10.26 -0.83 12.80
N GLU A 91 -9.82 -1.72 13.67
CA GLU A 91 -8.93 -1.37 14.79
C GLU A 91 -7.57 -0.84 14.30
N ALA A 92 -7.03 -1.39 13.20
CA ALA A 92 -5.82 -0.86 12.60
C ALA A 92 -6.01 0.59 12.14
N TRP A 93 -7.18 0.91 11.55
CA TRP A 93 -7.50 2.27 11.15
C TRP A 93 -7.53 3.22 12.34
N ASN A 94 -8.20 2.82 13.44
CA ASN A 94 -8.27 3.63 14.67
C ASN A 94 -6.88 3.92 15.25
N ILE A 95 -6.00 2.91 15.30
CA ILE A 95 -4.62 3.07 15.76
C ILE A 95 -3.85 4.05 14.87
N LEU A 96 -4.06 4.01 13.56
CA LEU A 96 -3.34 4.83 12.59
C LEU A 96 -3.84 6.29 12.51
N LEU A 97 -5.04 6.61 13.01
CA LEU A 97 -5.61 7.96 12.88
C LEU A 97 -4.70 9.04 13.45
N THR A 98 -4.12 8.85 14.63
CA THR A 98 -3.22 9.82 15.26
C THR A 98 -1.83 9.83 14.64
N VAL A 99 -1.36 8.66 14.19
CA VAL A 99 -0.07 8.50 13.51
C VAL A 99 -0.04 9.24 12.17
N LEU A 100 -1.13 9.15 11.42
CA LEU A 100 -1.26 9.74 10.08
C LEU A 100 -1.70 11.20 10.11
N ASP A 101 -2.23 11.69 11.23
CA ASP A 101 -2.69 13.06 11.36
C ASP A 101 -1.51 14.05 11.28
N PRO A 102 -1.51 15.03 10.37
CA PRO A 102 -0.38 15.93 10.17
C PRO A 102 -0.06 16.82 11.38
N LYS A 103 -1.00 16.98 12.32
CA LYS A 103 -0.84 17.81 13.52
C LYS A 103 -0.52 17.01 14.77
N GLN A 104 -0.89 15.72 14.81
CA GLN A 104 -0.72 14.87 15.98
C GLN A 104 0.55 14.04 15.90
N ARG A 105 0.73 13.25 14.85
CA ARG A 105 1.96 12.50 14.57
C ARG A 105 2.48 11.70 15.77
N TYR A 106 1.61 10.91 16.41
CA TYR A 106 1.99 10.00 17.49
C TYR A 106 1.19 8.70 17.44
N LEU A 107 1.78 7.64 17.96
CA LEU A 107 1.14 6.37 18.26
C LEU A 107 0.81 6.30 19.73
N GLN A 108 -0.44 6.00 20.09
CA GLN A 108 -0.84 5.73 21.47
C GLN A 108 -0.42 4.31 21.85
N VAL A 109 0.28 4.18 22.98
CA VAL A 109 0.81 2.90 23.47
C VAL A 109 0.35 2.69 24.91
N ASP A 110 -0.85 2.14 25.07
CA ASP A 110 -1.46 1.88 26.39
C ASP A 110 -0.77 0.71 27.13
N GLU A 111 0.01 -0.09 26.40
CA GLU A 111 0.71 -1.27 26.91
C GLU A 111 2.07 -0.95 27.53
N ALA A 112 2.64 0.23 27.27
CA ALA A 112 3.92 0.64 27.84
C ALA A 112 3.75 1.13 29.27
N MET A 113 4.68 0.76 30.15
CA MET A 113 4.64 1.18 31.57
C MET A 113 5.12 2.62 31.77
N GLU A 114 5.90 3.19 30.85
CA GLU A 114 6.59 4.48 30.99
C GLU A 114 6.25 5.54 29.97
N ALA A 115 5.61 5.16 28.82
CA ALA A 115 5.28 6.12 27.78
C ALA A 115 3.94 5.82 27.14
N ASP A 116 2.96 6.70 27.32
CA ASP A 116 1.64 6.60 26.69
C ASP A 116 1.68 6.91 25.19
N LYS A 117 2.74 7.55 24.70
CA LYS A 117 2.82 8.05 23.31
C LYS A 117 4.22 7.88 22.73
N VAL A 118 4.25 7.38 21.50
CA VAL A 118 5.45 7.33 20.66
C VAL A 118 5.30 8.33 19.52
N SER A 119 6.15 9.35 19.51
CA SER A 119 6.14 10.37 18.45
C SER A 119 6.66 9.81 17.13
N VAL A 120 6.03 10.20 16.03
CA VAL A 120 6.53 9.93 14.68
C VAL A 120 7.65 10.93 14.38
N ALA A 121 8.83 10.43 14.03
CA ALA A 121 10.01 11.24 13.75
C ALA A 121 9.82 12.10 12.48
N ASP A 122 10.66 13.13 12.38
CA ASP A 122 10.61 14.07 11.26
C ASP A 122 10.93 13.38 9.93
N GLY A 123 10.23 13.82 8.88
CA GLY A 123 10.42 13.31 7.53
C GLY A 123 9.87 11.90 7.28
N VAL A 124 9.30 11.22 8.28
CA VAL A 124 8.62 9.92 8.08
C VAL A 124 7.43 10.12 7.14
N CYS A 125 7.37 9.31 6.09
CA CYS A 125 6.32 9.34 5.07
C CYS A 125 5.58 8.01 5.05
N PHE A 126 4.25 8.06 5.14
CA PHE A 126 3.41 6.89 4.97
C PHE A 126 2.86 6.83 3.55
N MET A 127 3.00 5.67 2.94
CA MET A 127 2.36 5.34 1.67
C MET A 127 1.40 4.20 1.90
N SER A 128 0.26 4.22 1.26
CA SER A 128 -0.67 3.11 1.33
C SER A 128 -1.21 2.73 -0.03
N THR A 129 -1.70 1.49 -0.14
CA THR A 129 -2.44 1.03 -1.30
C THR A 129 -3.85 0.64 -0.90
N ALA A 130 -4.82 0.96 -1.74
CA ALA A 130 -6.21 0.59 -1.54
C ALA A 130 -6.84 0.14 -2.85
N ASN A 131 -7.64 -0.93 -2.79
CA ASN A 131 -8.50 -1.31 -3.90
C ASN A 131 -9.82 -0.56 -3.74
N ILE A 132 -10.19 0.24 -4.74
CA ILE A 132 -11.47 0.95 -4.78
C ILE A 132 -12.27 0.37 -5.94
N GLY A 133 -13.54 0.08 -5.70
CA GLY A 133 -14.50 -0.42 -6.69
C GLY A 133 -15.53 -1.35 -6.07
N THR A 134 -16.72 -1.39 -6.64
CA THR A 134 -17.85 -2.23 -6.20
C THR A 134 -17.59 -3.72 -6.39
N ASP A 135 -16.61 -4.10 -7.19
CA ASP A 135 -16.29 -5.49 -7.54
C ASP A 135 -15.46 -6.22 -6.50
N TYR A 136 -15.03 -5.52 -5.44
CA TYR A 136 -14.20 -6.11 -4.38
C TYR A 136 -15.03 -6.44 -3.14
N THR A 137 -15.61 -7.63 -3.10
CA THR A 137 -16.43 -8.14 -1.98
C THR A 137 -15.69 -8.18 -0.64
N SER A 138 -14.36 -8.13 -0.64
CA SER A 138 -13.51 -8.12 0.57
C SER A 138 -12.91 -6.76 0.90
N ALA A 139 -13.08 -5.74 0.05
CA ALA A 139 -12.65 -4.38 0.35
C ALA A 139 -13.73 -3.67 1.17
N ARG A 140 -13.36 -3.10 2.31
CA ARG A 140 -14.25 -2.25 3.11
C ARG A 140 -14.20 -0.83 2.57
N THR A 141 -15.29 -0.12 2.68
CA THR A 141 -15.27 1.33 2.48
C THR A 141 -14.34 1.92 3.53
N ILE A 142 -13.27 2.56 3.08
CA ILE A 142 -12.31 3.21 3.98
C ILE A 142 -13.04 4.35 4.70
N ASP A 143 -12.80 4.49 6.00
CA ASP A 143 -13.32 5.60 6.78
C ASP A 143 -12.83 6.93 6.19
N ARG A 144 -13.74 7.86 5.99
CA ARG A 144 -13.43 9.18 5.45
C ARG A 144 -12.38 9.93 6.30
N ALA A 145 -12.42 9.77 7.61
CA ALA A 145 -11.42 10.36 8.50
C ALA A 145 -10.02 9.83 8.21
N LEU A 146 -9.88 8.57 7.81
CA LEU A 146 -8.61 8.00 7.39
C LEU A 146 -8.19 8.50 6.00
N GLU A 147 -9.12 8.56 5.04
CA GLU A 147 -8.84 9.08 3.69
C GLU A 147 -8.32 10.52 3.71
N GLU A 148 -8.92 11.40 4.52
CA GLU A 148 -8.53 12.81 4.63
C GLU A 148 -7.10 13.03 5.12
N ARG A 149 -6.44 11.98 5.67
CA ARG A 149 -5.03 11.99 6.10
C ARG A 149 -4.04 11.66 5.00
N PHE A 150 -4.53 11.34 3.81
CA PHE A 150 -3.71 11.00 2.65
C PHE A 150 -3.94 11.97 1.48
N THR A 151 -2.91 12.16 0.68
CA THR A 151 -3.07 12.67 -0.69
C THR A 151 -3.32 11.46 -1.59
N ILE A 152 -4.50 11.39 -2.19
CA ILE A 152 -4.92 10.27 -3.02
C ILE A 152 -4.31 10.41 -4.41
N ILE A 153 -3.80 9.29 -4.93
CA ILE A 153 -3.30 9.12 -6.29
C ILE A 153 -4.08 7.98 -6.91
N GLU A 154 -5.00 8.31 -7.79
CA GLU A 154 -5.77 7.32 -8.53
C GLU A 154 -4.91 6.73 -9.64
N MET A 155 -4.94 5.41 -9.74
CA MET A 155 -4.24 4.63 -10.76
C MET A 155 -5.27 3.81 -11.52
N GLU A 156 -5.22 3.90 -12.82
CA GLU A 156 -6.02 3.08 -13.72
C GLU A 156 -5.20 1.89 -14.24
N VAL A 157 -5.87 0.93 -14.85
CA VAL A 157 -5.20 -0.09 -15.65
C VAL A 157 -4.60 0.56 -16.89
N LEU A 158 -3.46 0.08 -17.33
CA LEU A 158 -2.77 0.60 -18.51
C LEU A 158 -3.64 0.43 -19.77
N GLY A 159 -3.55 1.41 -20.66
CA GLY A 159 -4.04 1.28 -22.02
C GLY A 159 -3.21 0.24 -22.80
N ARG A 160 -3.70 -0.14 -23.99
CA ARG A 160 -3.02 -1.15 -24.82
C ARG A 160 -1.57 -0.75 -25.14
N ASP A 161 -1.36 0.48 -25.54
CA ASP A 161 -0.02 0.95 -25.97
C ASP A 161 0.96 1.08 -24.80
N ASP A 162 0.50 1.65 -23.68
CA ASP A 162 1.32 1.72 -22.45
C ASP A 162 1.66 0.33 -21.90
N GLU A 163 0.73 -0.63 -22.05
CA GLU A 163 0.98 -2.02 -21.62
C GLU A 163 1.96 -2.74 -22.53
N PHE A 164 1.88 -2.51 -23.83
CA PHE A 164 2.87 -3.01 -24.79
C PHE A 164 4.27 -2.45 -24.50
N ASP A 165 4.37 -1.15 -24.27
CA ASP A 165 5.64 -0.49 -23.92
C ASP A 165 6.23 -1.03 -22.60
N LEU A 166 5.37 -1.31 -21.62
CA LEU A 166 5.79 -1.95 -20.39
C LEU A 166 6.34 -3.36 -20.64
N LEU A 167 5.61 -4.18 -21.40
CA LEU A 167 5.99 -5.56 -21.70
C LEU A 167 7.29 -5.64 -22.49
N THR A 168 7.49 -4.80 -23.50
CA THR A 168 8.74 -4.74 -24.26
C THR A 168 9.92 -4.31 -23.42
N THR A 169 9.70 -3.39 -22.48
CA THR A 169 10.74 -2.96 -21.53
C THR A 169 11.13 -4.08 -20.57
N LEU A 170 10.16 -4.86 -20.07
CA LEU A 170 10.39 -5.93 -19.10
C LEU A 170 10.95 -7.22 -19.77
N PHE A 171 10.56 -7.48 -21.00
CA PHE A 171 10.88 -8.71 -21.74
C PHE A 171 11.54 -8.45 -23.10
N PRO A 172 12.73 -7.82 -23.14
CA PRO A 172 13.38 -7.41 -24.39
C PRO A 172 13.81 -8.58 -25.29
N ASN A 173 13.79 -9.81 -24.76
CA ASN A 173 14.16 -11.03 -25.51
C ASN A 173 12.94 -11.82 -26.03
N VAL A 174 11.72 -11.35 -25.77
CA VAL A 174 10.49 -11.96 -26.28
C VAL A 174 10.08 -11.27 -27.58
N GLU A 175 9.58 -12.04 -28.53
CA GLU A 175 9.12 -11.52 -29.82
C GLU A 175 8.02 -10.45 -29.62
N GLU A 176 8.21 -9.28 -30.22
CA GLU A 176 7.28 -8.14 -30.10
C GLU A 176 5.84 -8.50 -30.47
N GLU A 177 5.65 -9.36 -31.50
CA GLU A 177 4.33 -9.82 -31.95
C GLU A 177 3.56 -10.56 -30.83
N LYS A 178 4.26 -11.33 -30.00
CA LYS A 178 3.67 -12.00 -28.83
C LYS A 178 3.29 -11.02 -27.76
N LEU A 179 4.15 -10.04 -27.47
CA LEU A 179 3.89 -9.00 -26.47
C LEU A 179 2.71 -8.11 -26.90
N ASP A 180 2.64 -7.79 -28.19
CA ASP A 180 1.53 -7.04 -28.78
C ASP A 180 0.21 -7.78 -28.66
N THR A 181 0.22 -9.09 -28.95
CA THR A 181 -0.95 -9.94 -28.79
C THR A 181 -1.45 -9.95 -27.35
N ILE A 182 -0.56 -10.08 -26.37
CA ILE A 182 -0.91 -10.07 -24.94
C ILE A 182 -1.54 -8.73 -24.56
N ALA A 183 -0.92 -7.61 -24.93
CA ALA A 183 -1.42 -6.27 -24.63
C ALA A 183 -2.81 -6.03 -25.27
N THR A 184 -3.00 -6.49 -26.51
CA THR A 184 -4.26 -6.37 -27.23
C THR A 184 -5.37 -7.19 -26.54
N ILE A 185 -5.13 -8.45 -26.22
CA ILE A 185 -6.11 -9.31 -25.53
C ILE A 185 -6.47 -8.70 -24.16
N ALA A 186 -5.50 -8.21 -23.40
CA ALA A 186 -5.76 -7.59 -22.12
C ALA A 186 -6.63 -6.33 -22.26
N ALA A 187 -6.34 -5.47 -23.22
CA ALA A 187 -7.12 -4.26 -23.49
C ALA A 187 -8.56 -4.58 -23.92
N GLU A 188 -8.75 -5.56 -24.82
CA GLU A 188 -10.07 -5.98 -25.27
C GLU A 188 -10.92 -6.57 -24.14
N THR A 189 -10.35 -7.43 -23.28
CA THR A 189 -11.11 -7.97 -22.12
C THR A 189 -11.57 -6.86 -21.17
N ARG A 190 -10.76 -5.81 -20.97
CA ARG A 190 -11.11 -4.64 -20.14
C ARG A 190 -12.19 -3.79 -20.79
N ARG A 191 -12.12 -3.62 -22.12
CA ARG A 191 -13.13 -2.88 -22.89
C ARG A 191 -14.49 -3.58 -22.83
N GLU A 192 -14.53 -4.87 -23.08
CA GLU A 192 -15.77 -5.64 -23.06
C GLU A 192 -16.41 -5.72 -21.67
N ALA A 193 -15.60 -5.86 -20.61
CA ALA A 193 -16.09 -5.83 -19.24
C ALA A 193 -16.77 -4.50 -18.89
N LYS A 194 -16.26 -3.37 -19.40
CA LYS A 194 -16.86 -2.04 -19.18
C LYS A 194 -18.17 -1.83 -19.96
N ILE A 195 -18.27 -2.37 -21.16
CA ILE A 195 -19.39 -2.09 -22.08
C ILE A 195 -20.55 -3.08 -21.90
N GLU A 196 -20.27 -4.35 -21.79
CA GLU A 196 -21.29 -5.40 -21.94
C GLU A 196 -21.59 -6.17 -20.65
N SER A 197 -20.81 -5.98 -19.57
CA SER A 197 -20.93 -6.74 -18.30
C SER A 197 -20.94 -8.28 -18.49
N LYS A 198 -20.54 -8.77 -19.66
CA LYS A 198 -20.52 -10.19 -20.01
C LYS A 198 -19.30 -10.92 -19.49
N ILE A 199 -18.21 -10.17 -19.23
CA ILE A 199 -16.95 -10.73 -18.73
C ILE A 199 -16.78 -10.35 -17.26
N ASN A 200 -16.82 -11.35 -16.39
CA ASN A 200 -16.65 -11.15 -14.94
C ASN A 200 -15.19 -11.04 -14.50
N ARG A 201 -14.23 -11.29 -15.39
CA ARG A 201 -12.79 -11.22 -15.09
C ARG A 201 -12.05 -10.53 -16.21
N ILE A 202 -11.39 -9.44 -15.88
CA ILE A 202 -10.47 -8.72 -16.77
C ILE A 202 -9.04 -9.22 -16.57
N ILE A 203 -8.24 -9.19 -17.62
CA ILE A 203 -6.81 -9.41 -17.52
C ILE A 203 -6.18 -8.15 -16.96
N SER A 204 -5.61 -8.24 -15.75
CA SER A 204 -4.87 -7.16 -15.11
C SER A 204 -3.47 -7.05 -15.70
N THR A 205 -2.81 -5.90 -15.57
CA THR A 205 -1.41 -5.71 -15.98
C THR A 205 -0.47 -6.73 -15.32
N ARG A 206 -0.75 -7.13 -14.06
CA ARG A 206 -0.01 -8.22 -13.40
C ARG A 206 -0.10 -9.54 -14.16
N GLN A 207 -1.30 -9.87 -14.66
CA GLN A 207 -1.50 -11.11 -15.44
C GLN A 207 -0.85 -11.03 -16.82
N SER A 208 -0.89 -9.87 -17.48
CA SER A 208 -0.17 -9.66 -18.75
C SER A 208 1.33 -9.87 -18.59
N VAL A 209 1.93 -9.34 -17.52
CA VAL A 209 3.34 -9.58 -17.17
C VAL A 209 3.62 -11.06 -16.92
N GLN A 210 2.71 -11.80 -16.25
CA GLN A 210 2.86 -13.23 -16.04
C GLN A 210 2.71 -14.07 -17.32
N MET A 211 1.94 -13.58 -18.30
CA MET A 211 1.76 -14.26 -19.59
C MET A 211 2.97 -14.05 -20.51
N ALA A 212 3.71 -12.96 -20.33
CA ALA A 212 4.89 -12.61 -21.13
C ALA A 212 6.18 -13.28 -20.62
N GLY A 213 6.29 -13.64 -19.35
CA GLY A 213 7.43 -14.30 -18.71
C GLY A 213 7.24 -15.77 -18.53
#